data_0481f5641d4670f70e079c7f9d2589b4
#
_entry.id   0481f5641d4670f70e079c7f9d2589b4
#
_cell.length_a   1.000
_cell.length_b   1.000
_cell.length_c   1.000
_cell.angle_alpha   90.00
_cell.angle_beta   90.00
_cell.angle_gamma   90.00
#
_symmetry.space_group_name_H-M   'P 1'
#
loop_
_entity.id
_entity.type
_entity.pdbx_description
1 polymer ?
#
loop_
_entity_poly.entity_id
_entity_poly.type
_entity_poly.pdbx_seq_one_letter_code
_entity_poly.pdbx_strand_id
1 'polypeptide(L)'
;MADQTQKPELFELNNGTMKVLLTNLGCTITSLSVPDKEGKLADVVLGFDTLEPYLQGLAPYFGCIVGRVANRIKDGKFKLNGQEYSLPINRPPNSLHGGHKGFDKKVWQVIEHKKGENPSITFKYHSADGEEGYPGAVSVSATYTLTSSTTMRLDMEAIPENKATLINLAQHTYWNLGGHNSGDVLNHSIQLWANHVTPVDENTVPTGEIKPVKGTPFDFTNEKRVGSSIHEVGMGYDHNFVLDCGDEKSGLKHVAKVKEPSSARVLNLWTNAPGVQFYTGNYVNGIVGKGGAVYGKHAGLCLETQGFPNAVNQPNFPSVVVQPGEKYQHTMLFEFSVE
;
A
#
# COMPACT_ATOMS: atom_id res chain seq x y z
N MET A 1 -31.91 16.22 -0.57
CA MET A 1 -30.62 16.79 -0.10
C MET A 1 -29.68 16.74 -1.29
N ALA A 2 -29.17 17.89 -1.72
CA ALA A 2 -28.33 17.98 -2.91
C ALA A 2 -27.05 17.14 -2.69
N ASP A 3 -26.83 16.21 -3.57
CA ASP A 3 -25.59 15.46 -3.71
C ASP A 3 -24.49 16.47 -4.07
N GLN A 4 -23.76 16.95 -3.06
CA GLN A 4 -22.55 17.73 -3.30
C GLN A 4 -21.53 16.71 -3.80
N THR A 5 -21.44 16.57 -5.12
CA THR A 5 -20.38 15.82 -5.77
C THR A 5 -19.05 16.40 -5.30
N GLN A 6 -18.41 15.68 -4.39
CA GLN A 6 -17.14 16.08 -3.79
C GLN A 6 -16.08 16.10 -4.89
N LYS A 7 -15.32 17.18 -4.96
CA LYS A 7 -14.24 17.32 -5.95
C LYS A 7 -12.92 16.81 -5.38
N PRO A 8 -12.00 16.32 -6.22
CA PRO A 8 -10.64 16.06 -5.81
C PRO A 8 -9.96 17.35 -5.35
N GLU A 9 -9.35 17.27 -4.17
CA GLU A 9 -8.64 18.40 -3.54
C GLU A 9 -7.34 17.90 -2.90
N LEU A 10 -6.40 18.82 -2.65
CA LEU A 10 -5.16 18.58 -1.93
C LEU A 10 -5.25 19.06 -0.50
N PHE A 11 -4.69 18.29 0.41
CA PHE A 11 -4.63 18.55 1.85
C PHE A 11 -3.20 18.43 2.35
N GLU A 12 -2.86 19.20 3.37
CA GLU A 12 -1.52 19.16 3.99
C GLU A 12 -1.63 18.72 5.45
N LEU A 13 -0.77 17.80 5.84
CA LEU A 13 -0.41 17.53 7.23
C LEU A 13 1.03 18.00 7.43
N ASN A 14 1.25 18.88 8.42
CA ASN A 14 2.55 19.47 8.68
C ASN A 14 2.73 19.68 10.18
N ASN A 15 3.77 19.10 10.75
CA ASN A 15 4.11 19.23 12.17
C ASN A 15 5.42 20.01 12.41
N GLY A 16 5.93 20.69 11.38
CA GLY A 16 7.16 21.46 11.42
C GLY A 16 8.44 20.66 11.07
N THR A 17 8.41 19.34 11.18
CA THR A 17 9.54 18.46 10.81
C THR A 17 9.21 17.63 9.57
N MET A 18 8.02 17.07 9.53
CA MET A 18 7.52 16.24 8.45
C MET A 18 6.34 16.90 7.78
N LYS A 19 6.28 16.82 6.46
CA LYS A 19 5.20 17.37 5.64
C LYS A 19 4.65 16.30 4.72
N VAL A 20 3.33 16.11 4.75
CA VAL A 20 2.63 15.16 3.89
C VAL A 20 1.54 15.89 3.11
N LEU A 21 1.54 15.74 1.79
CA LEU A 21 0.44 16.17 0.94
C LEU A 21 -0.39 14.95 0.53
N LEU A 22 -1.69 15.09 0.68
CA LEU A 22 -2.66 14.04 0.35
C LEU A 22 -3.78 14.60 -0.53
N THR A 23 -4.41 13.72 -1.27
CA THR A 23 -5.68 14.03 -1.95
C THR A 23 -6.77 13.07 -1.49
N ASN A 24 -8.02 13.55 -1.48
CA ASN A 24 -9.19 12.70 -1.27
C ASN A 24 -9.52 11.79 -2.48
N LEU A 25 -8.81 11.94 -3.59
CA LEU A 25 -8.85 10.97 -4.68
C LEU A 25 -8.02 9.74 -4.30
N GLY A 26 -8.70 8.65 -3.92
CA GLY A 26 -8.04 7.40 -3.51
C GLY A 26 -7.27 7.50 -2.19
N CYS A 27 -7.51 8.53 -1.37
CA CYS A 27 -6.72 8.79 -0.14
C CYS A 27 -5.22 8.77 -0.40
N THR A 28 -4.81 9.39 -1.50
CA THR A 28 -3.47 9.27 -2.07
C THR A 28 -2.47 10.21 -1.40
N ILE A 29 -1.33 9.66 -0.96
CA ILE A 29 -0.16 10.46 -0.60
C ILE A 29 0.51 10.92 -1.90
N THR A 30 0.56 12.22 -2.15
CA THR A 30 1.19 12.79 -3.35
C THR A 30 2.62 13.28 -3.08
N SER A 31 2.93 13.61 -1.82
CA SER A 31 4.25 14.06 -1.38
C SER A 31 4.44 13.74 0.09
N LEU A 32 5.63 13.34 0.47
CA LEU A 32 6.03 13.12 1.85
C LEU A 32 7.49 13.53 2.04
N SER A 33 7.71 14.60 2.79
CA SER A 33 9.05 15.14 3.02
C SER A 33 9.53 14.84 4.42
N VAL A 34 10.73 14.27 4.51
CA VAL A 34 11.43 13.94 5.78
C VAL A 34 12.89 14.33 5.71
N PRO A 35 13.51 14.67 6.87
CA PRO A 35 14.90 15.08 6.91
C PRO A 35 15.87 13.91 6.69
N ASP A 36 17.04 14.22 6.12
CA ASP A 36 18.21 13.35 6.11
C ASP A 36 19.12 13.59 7.33
N LYS A 37 20.30 12.95 7.34
CA LYS A 37 21.31 13.08 8.41
C LYS A 37 21.83 14.51 8.63
N GLU A 38 21.66 15.40 7.66
CA GLU A 38 22.05 16.82 7.72
C GLU A 38 20.84 17.74 8.02
N GLY A 39 19.65 17.16 8.23
CA GLY A 39 18.40 17.87 8.42
C GLY A 39 17.77 18.40 7.14
N LYS A 40 18.30 18.05 5.97
CA LYS A 40 17.76 18.46 4.68
C LYS A 40 16.53 17.64 4.33
N LEU A 41 15.43 18.33 4.09
CA LEU A 41 14.17 17.69 3.65
C LEU A 41 14.26 17.21 2.20
N ALA A 42 13.75 16.03 1.94
CA ALA A 42 13.46 15.55 0.60
C ALA A 42 12.12 14.82 0.57
N ASP A 43 11.43 14.93 -0.55
CA ASP A 43 10.22 14.18 -0.85
C ASP A 43 10.60 12.75 -1.25
N VAL A 44 10.16 11.77 -0.48
CA VAL A 44 10.59 10.36 -0.57
C VAL A 44 9.55 9.45 -1.23
N VAL A 45 8.54 9.99 -1.89
CA VAL A 45 7.51 9.21 -2.58
C VAL A 45 7.39 9.61 -4.05
N LEU A 46 7.13 8.64 -4.92
CA LEU A 46 6.82 8.92 -6.32
C LEU A 46 5.42 9.54 -6.43
N GLY A 47 5.24 10.44 -7.37
CA GLY A 47 3.96 11.11 -7.59
C GLY A 47 4.03 12.21 -8.63
N PHE A 48 3.00 13.05 -8.64
CA PHE A 48 2.87 14.19 -9.54
C PHE A 48 2.62 15.48 -8.75
N ASP A 49 2.95 16.63 -9.35
CA ASP A 49 2.75 17.96 -8.74
C ASP A 49 1.29 18.40 -8.69
N THR A 50 0.47 17.87 -9.60
CA THR A 50 -0.95 18.23 -9.74
C THR A 50 -1.85 17.00 -9.71
N LEU A 51 -3.15 17.21 -9.57
CA LEU A 51 -4.14 16.12 -9.54
C LEU A 51 -4.44 15.54 -10.92
N GLU A 52 -4.21 16.28 -11.99
CA GLU A 52 -4.58 15.90 -13.36
C GLU A 52 -4.02 14.54 -13.79
N PRO A 53 -2.73 14.23 -13.60
CA PRO A 53 -2.20 12.91 -13.96
C PRO A 53 -2.84 11.76 -13.19
N TYR A 54 -3.22 11.97 -11.93
CA TYR A 54 -3.96 10.96 -11.14
C TYR A 54 -5.37 10.74 -11.70
N LEU A 55 -6.07 11.82 -12.07
CA LEU A 55 -7.41 11.75 -12.69
C LEU A 55 -7.39 11.07 -14.05
N GLN A 56 -6.33 11.27 -14.83
CA GLN A 56 -6.11 10.64 -16.13
C GLN A 56 -5.66 9.16 -16.02
N GLY A 57 -5.39 8.68 -14.80
CA GLY A 57 -4.94 7.31 -14.58
C GLY A 57 -3.50 7.03 -15.05
N LEU A 58 -2.65 8.06 -15.09
CA LEU A 58 -1.23 7.93 -15.46
C LEU A 58 -0.39 7.33 -14.34
N ALA A 59 -0.86 7.41 -13.09
CA ALA A 59 -0.20 6.80 -11.95
C ALA A 59 -0.48 5.30 -11.89
N PRO A 60 0.55 4.43 -11.82
CA PRO A 60 0.35 3.01 -11.55
C PRO A 60 0.14 2.79 -10.03
N TYR A 61 -0.95 3.32 -9.50
CA TYR A 61 -1.30 3.28 -8.06
C TYR A 61 -0.38 4.08 -7.13
N PHE A 62 0.29 5.12 -7.61
CA PHE A 62 1.17 5.94 -6.76
C PHE A 62 0.45 6.48 -5.52
N GLY A 63 0.86 6.01 -4.34
CA GLY A 63 0.47 6.57 -3.04
C GLY A 63 -0.97 6.37 -2.60
N CYS A 64 -1.80 5.65 -3.36
CA CYS A 64 -3.22 5.48 -3.09
C CYS A 64 -3.54 4.36 -2.08
N ILE A 65 -4.78 4.34 -1.60
CA ILE A 65 -5.36 3.17 -0.96
C ILE A 65 -6.10 2.35 -2.02
N VAL A 66 -5.77 1.08 -2.13
CA VAL A 66 -6.43 0.13 -3.02
C VAL A 66 -7.45 -0.70 -2.25
N GLY A 67 -8.53 -1.04 -2.89
CA GLY A 67 -9.65 -1.82 -2.37
C GLY A 67 -10.77 -1.88 -3.42
N ARG A 68 -11.81 -2.69 -3.20
CA ARG A 68 -12.18 -3.40 -1.95
C ARG A 68 -11.16 -4.49 -1.55
N VAL A 69 -10.52 -5.17 -2.53
CA VAL A 69 -9.51 -6.20 -2.28
C VAL A 69 -8.23 -5.87 -3.02
N ALA A 70 -7.17 -5.67 -2.25
CA ALA A 70 -5.82 -5.44 -2.75
C ALA A 70 -5.27 -6.66 -3.47
N ASN A 71 -4.35 -6.41 -4.41
CA ASN A 71 -3.67 -7.44 -5.19
C ASN A 71 -4.64 -8.27 -6.05
N ARG A 72 -4.29 -9.52 -6.37
CA ARG A 72 -4.99 -10.32 -7.39
C ARG A 72 -6.00 -11.29 -6.80
N ILE A 73 -7.11 -11.47 -7.53
CA ILE A 73 -8.03 -12.59 -7.39
C ILE A 73 -8.01 -13.36 -8.71
N LYS A 74 -7.63 -14.63 -8.65
CA LYS A 74 -7.46 -15.49 -9.82
C LYS A 74 -8.73 -15.56 -10.65
N ASP A 75 -8.58 -15.33 -11.96
CA ASP A 75 -9.67 -15.34 -12.96
C ASP A 75 -10.85 -14.40 -12.62
N GLY A 76 -10.64 -13.48 -11.65
CA GLY A 76 -11.70 -12.62 -11.14
C GLY A 76 -12.88 -13.37 -10.53
N LYS A 77 -12.67 -14.57 -10.02
CA LYS A 77 -13.75 -15.43 -9.50
C LYS A 77 -13.51 -15.89 -8.09
N PHE A 78 -14.60 -15.99 -7.34
CA PHE A 78 -14.57 -16.59 -6.00
C PHE A 78 -15.95 -17.11 -5.60
N LYS A 79 -15.94 -17.99 -4.60
CA LYS A 79 -17.17 -18.47 -3.92
C LYS A 79 -17.22 -17.90 -2.52
N LEU A 80 -18.39 -17.42 -2.12
CA LEU A 80 -18.66 -16.94 -0.78
C LEU A 80 -20.05 -17.43 -0.35
N ASN A 81 -20.12 -18.16 0.76
CA ASN A 81 -21.38 -18.74 1.27
C ASN A 81 -22.15 -19.54 0.20
N GLY A 82 -21.44 -20.31 -0.60
CA GLY A 82 -22.02 -21.16 -1.64
C GLY A 82 -22.40 -20.45 -2.94
N GLN A 83 -22.29 -19.14 -3.01
CA GLN A 83 -22.56 -18.34 -4.22
C GLN A 83 -21.26 -18.00 -4.95
N GLU A 84 -21.28 -18.11 -6.27
CA GLU A 84 -20.20 -17.66 -7.15
C GLU A 84 -20.32 -16.17 -7.47
N TYR A 85 -19.18 -15.49 -7.47
CA TYR A 85 -19.04 -14.08 -7.85
C TYR A 85 -17.98 -13.93 -8.92
N SER A 86 -18.25 -13.03 -9.87
CA SER A 86 -17.31 -12.66 -10.93
C SER A 86 -16.99 -11.18 -10.83
N LEU A 87 -15.70 -10.88 -10.87
CA LEU A 87 -15.15 -9.53 -10.81
C LEU A 87 -14.66 -9.09 -12.20
N PRO A 88 -14.56 -7.78 -12.46
CA PRO A 88 -13.93 -7.28 -13.68
C PRO A 88 -12.49 -7.79 -13.83
N ILE A 89 -12.14 -8.17 -15.05
CA ILE A 89 -10.79 -8.60 -15.42
C ILE A 89 -10.01 -7.38 -15.91
N ASN A 90 -9.44 -6.63 -14.99
CA ASN A 90 -8.68 -5.43 -15.28
C ASN A 90 -7.15 -5.67 -15.40
N ARG A 91 -6.70 -6.87 -15.08
CA ARG A 91 -5.34 -7.34 -15.30
C ARG A 91 -5.37 -8.80 -15.80
N PRO A 92 -5.72 -9.01 -17.09
CA PRO A 92 -5.95 -10.35 -17.63
C PRO A 92 -4.84 -11.36 -17.30
N PRO A 93 -5.17 -12.58 -16.85
CA PRO A 93 -6.55 -13.12 -16.71
C PRO A 93 -7.22 -12.82 -15.36
N ASN A 94 -6.68 -11.93 -14.54
CA ASN A 94 -7.07 -11.73 -13.15
C ASN A 94 -7.79 -10.40 -12.90
N SER A 95 -8.46 -10.30 -11.76
CA SER A 95 -8.85 -9.03 -11.15
C SER A 95 -7.70 -8.52 -10.28
N LEU A 96 -7.46 -7.21 -10.31
CA LEU A 96 -6.39 -6.53 -9.57
C LEU A 96 -6.94 -5.29 -8.86
N HIS A 97 -6.54 -5.11 -7.60
CA HIS A 97 -6.75 -3.90 -6.80
C HIS A 97 -8.18 -3.35 -6.81
N GLY A 98 -9.18 -4.24 -6.75
CA GLY A 98 -10.59 -3.85 -6.64
C GLY A 98 -11.29 -3.59 -7.97
N GLY A 99 -10.65 -3.81 -9.12
CA GLY A 99 -11.28 -3.73 -10.43
C GLY A 99 -10.93 -2.46 -11.22
N HIS A 100 -11.74 -2.13 -12.23
CA HIS A 100 -11.50 -0.99 -13.12
C HIS A 100 -11.62 0.35 -12.42
N LYS A 101 -12.57 0.48 -11.50
CA LYS A 101 -12.83 1.68 -10.69
C LYS A 101 -12.81 1.34 -9.20
N GLY A 102 -11.65 0.85 -8.74
CA GLY A 102 -11.41 0.55 -7.33
C GLY A 102 -11.32 1.81 -6.46
N PHE A 103 -11.02 1.63 -5.20
CA PHE A 103 -10.99 2.70 -4.19
C PHE A 103 -9.97 3.80 -4.49
N ASP A 104 -8.92 3.48 -5.22
CA ASP A 104 -7.88 4.39 -5.72
C ASP A 104 -8.41 5.45 -6.71
N LYS A 105 -9.54 5.16 -7.36
CA LYS A 105 -10.18 6.04 -8.36
C LYS A 105 -11.44 6.73 -7.85
N LYS A 106 -11.74 6.61 -6.56
CA LYS A 106 -12.90 7.24 -5.92
C LYS A 106 -12.49 8.53 -5.23
N VAL A 107 -13.39 9.51 -5.27
CA VAL A 107 -13.25 10.72 -4.46
C VAL A 107 -13.91 10.43 -3.11
N TRP A 108 -13.10 10.39 -2.06
CA TRP A 108 -13.57 10.13 -0.71
C TRP A 108 -14.02 11.42 -0.02
N GLN A 109 -14.95 11.30 0.89
CA GLN A 109 -15.39 12.40 1.71
C GLN A 109 -14.37 12.70 2.79
N VAL A 110 -13.96 13.97 2.92
CA VAL A 110 -13.21 14.44 4.08
C VAL A 110 -14.18 14.69 5.21
N ILE A 111 -14.09 13.93 6.28
CA ILE A 111 -14.98 14.10 7.45
C ILE A 111 -14.32 14.83 8.60
N GLU A 112 -12.99 14.85 8.62
CA GLU A 112 -12.24 15.61 9.63
C GLU A 112 -10.85 15.97 9.08
N HIS A 113 -10.38 17.19 9.35
CA HIS A 113 -9.02 17.64 9.07
C HIS A 113 -8.55 18.51 10.23
N LYS A 114 -7.66 17.95 11.06
CA LYS A 114 -7.09 18.62 12.23
C LYS A 114 -5.70 19.16 11.92
N LYS A 115 -5.43 20.35 12.39
CA LYS A 115 -4.10 20.99 12.42
C LYS A 115 -3.56 20.95 13.84
N GLY A 116 -2.30 21.31 14.02
CA GLY A 116 -1.66 21.40 15.34
C GLY A 116 -0.52 20.42 15.50
N GLU A 117 -0.25 20.01 16.75
CA GLU A 117 0.90 19.18 17.11
C GLU A 117 0.85 17.78 16.48
N ASN A 118 -0.35 17.16 16.45
CA ASN A 118 -0.60 15.87 15.84
C ASN A 118 -1.64 16.02 14.73
N PRO A 119 -1.27 16.63 13.58
CA PRO A 119 -2.23 16.88 12.51
C PRO A 119 -2.74 15.56 11.93
N SER A 120 -4.02 15.53 11.58
CA SER A 120 -4.66 14.34 11.03
C SER A 120 -5.72 14.68 9.99
N ILE A 121 -6.00 13.73 9.11
CA ILE A 121 -7.10 13.81 8.16
C ILE A 121 -7.80 12.46 8.07
N THR A 122 -9.14 12.49 8.10
CA THR A 122 -9.98 11.31 7.98
C THR A 122 -10.84 11.40 6.72
N PHE A 123 -10.72 10.40 5.89
CA PHE A 123 -11.49 10.18 4.67
C PHE A 123 -12.52 9.07 4.90
N LYS A 124 -13.68 9.20 4.29
CA LYS A 124 -14.75 8.20 4.32
C LYS A 124 -15.27 7.93 2.92
N TYR A 125 -15.56 6.66 2.65
CA TYR A 125 -16.18 6.21 1.41
C TYR A 125 -17.26 5.17 1.70
N HIS A 126 -18.37 5.23 0.95
CA HIS A 126 -19.40 4.21 0.98
C HIS A 126 -19.35 3.42 -0.33
N SER A 127 -18.96 2.16 -0.24
CA SER A 127 -18.92 1.23 -1.37
C SER A 127 -20.25 0.48 -1.43
N ALA A 128 -21.01 0.69 -2.49
CA ALA A 128 -22.34 0.10 -2.65
C ALA A 128 -22.29 -1.43 -2.85
N ASP A 129 -23.39 -2.10 -2.52
CA ASP A 129 -23.57 -3.54 -2.84
C ASP A 129 -23.42 -3.76 -4.36
N GLY A 130 -22.55 -4.67 -4.74
CA GLY A 130 -22.24 -4.98 -6.13
C GLY A 130 -21.23 -4.09 -6.83
N GLU A 131 -20.67 -3.09 -6.13
CA GLU A 131 -19.63 -2.24 -6.70
C GLU A 131 -18.43 -3.10 -7.13
N GLU A 132 -18.01 -2.95 -8.40
CA GLU A 132 -16.95 -3.75 -9.04
C GLU A 132 -17.17 -5.29 -8.86
N GLY A 133 -18.41 -5.73 -8.69
CA GLY A 133 -18.80 -7.15 -8.55
C GLY A 133 -18.73 -7.69 -7.11
N TYR A 134 -18.30 -6.92 -6.13
CA TYR A 134 -18.22 -7.37 -4.74
C TYR A 134 -19.60 -7.33 -4.07
N PRO A 135 -19.98 -8.38 -3.29
CA PRO A 135 -21.25 -8.39 -2.58
C PRO A 135 -21.21 -7.48 -1.35
N GLY A 136 -22.37 -6.92 -1.03
CA GLY A 136 -22.61 -6.15 0.17
C GLY A 136 -22.12 -4.71 0.12
N ALA A 137 -22.86 -3.82 0.79
CA ALA A 137 -22.44 -2.45 1.00
C ALA A 137 -21.42 -2.39 2.14
N VAL A 138 -20.41 -1.53 2.00
CA VAL A 138 -19.32 -1.38 2.98
C VAL A 138 -19.09 0.10 3.27
N SER A 139 -19.07 0.46 4.56
CA SER A 139 -18.61 1.77 5.02
C SER A 139 -17.12 1.70 5.31
N VAL A 140 -16.32 2.54 4.66
CA VAL A 140 -14.86 2.54 4.73
C VAL A 140 -14.35 3.88 5.23
N SER A 141 -13.35 3.87 6.10
CA SER A 141 -12.64 5.07 6.52
C SER A 141 -11.12 4.86 6.53
N ALA A 142 -10.39 5.95 6.29
CA ALA A 142 -8.94 5.98 6.37
C ALA A 142 -8.51 7.27 7.07
N THR A 143 -7.68 7.15 8.10
CA THR A 143 -7.16 8.28 8.88
C THR A 143 -5.65 8.28 8.84
N TYR A 144 -5.07 9.35 8.33
CA TYR A 144 -3.63 9.62 8.43
C TYR A 144 -3.39 10.59 9.57
N THR A 145 -2.43 10.28 10.44
CA THR A 145 -2.05 11.10 11.59
C THR A 145 -0.53 11.20 11.68
N LEU A 146 0.01 12.40 11.87
CA LEU A 146 1.40 12.57 12.27
C LEU A 146 1.46 12.48 13.80
N THR A 147 1.93 11.36 14.34
CA THR A 147 1.89 11.04 15.76
C THR A 147 3.15 11.47 16.53
N SER A 148 4.20 11.80 15.79
CA SER A 148 5.43 12.40 16.33
C SER A 148 6.10 13.24 15.23
N SER A 149 7.25 13.83 15.53
CA SER A 149 8.00 14.65 14.57
C SER A 149 8.31 13.94 13.24
N THR A 150 8.52 12.61 13.29
CA THR A 150 8.91 11.79 12.12
C THR A 150 8.11 10.50 11.98
N THR A 151 6.92 10.42 12.56
CA THR A 151 6.08 9.23 12.50
C THR A 151 4.71 9.56 11.92
N MET A 152 4.33 8.80 10.90
CA MET A 152 2.98 8.81 10.32
C MET A 152 2.27 7.50 10.62
N ARG A 153 1.04 7.59 11.09
CA ARG A 153 0.13 6.46 11.32
C ARG A 153 -1.00 6.50 10.30
N LEU A 154 -1.35 5.35 9.75
CA LEU A 154 -2.53 5.14 8.93
C LEU A 154 -3.42 4.11 9.59
N ASP A 155 -4.65 4.48 9.89
CA ASP A 155 -5.71 3.58 10.35
C ASP A 155 -6.75 3.43 9.25
N MET A 156 -6.96 2.21 8.77
CA MET A 156 -7.99 1.87 7.80
C MET A 156 -9.03 0.98 8.48
N GLU A 157 -10.31 1.35 8.35
CA GLU A 157 -11.43 0.60 8.91
C GLU A 157 -12.48 0.37 7.84
N ALA A 158 -13.16 -0.77 7.90
CA ALA A 158 -14.27 -1.07 7.01
C ALA A 158 -15.30 -1.96 7.73
N ILE A 159 -16.58 -1.67 7.52
CA ILE A 159 -17.69 -2.41 8.13
C ILE A 159 -18.67 -2.78 7.03
N PRO A 160 -18.86 -4.10 6.76
CA PRO A 160 -19.96 -4.56 5.91
C PRO A 160 -21.30 -4.28 6.59
N GLU A 161 -22.26 -3.73 5.85
CA GLU A 161 -23.53 -3.28 6.40
C GLU A 161 -24.59 -4.38 6.45
N ASN A 162 -24.68 -5.21 5.42
CA ASN A 162 -25.82 -6.12 5.23
C ASN A 162 -25.46 -7.53 4.76
N LYS A 163 -24.28 -7.75 4.22
CA LYS A 163 -23.82 -9.06 3.72
C LYS A 163 -22.35 -9.28 4.04
N ALA A 164 -21.97 -10.55 4.23
CA ALA A 164 -20.56 -10.91 4.22
C ALA A 164 -19.91 -10.53 2.90
N THR A 165 -18.68 -10.05 2.96
CA THR A 165 -17.91 -9.66 1.78
C THR A 165 -16.42 -9.88 1.99
N LEU A 166 -15.64 -9.62 0.96
CA LEU A 166 -14.18 -9.60 1.03
C LEU A 166 -13.69 -8.19 1.28
N ILE A 167 -12.78 -8.01 2.22
CA ILE A 167 -12.09 -6.73 2.46
C ILE A 167 -10.61 -7.01 2.67
N ASN A 168 -9.79 -6.36 1.86
CA ASN A 168 -8.35 -6.39 2.00
C ASN A 168 -7.80 -5.07 1.44
N LEU A 169 -7.56 -4.09 2.29
CA LEU A 169 -7.07 -2.78 1.90
C LEU A 169 -5.54 -2.78 1.94
N ALA A 170 -4.92 -1.99 1.08
CA ALA A 170 -3.49 -1.75 1.11
C ALA A 170 -3.18 -0.30 0.71
N GLN A 171 -2.09 0.21 1.25
CA GLN A 171 -1.54 1.52 0.92
C GLN A 171 -0.39 1.32 -0.07
N HIS A 172 -0.44 1.97 -1.24
CA HIS A 172 0.41 1.66 -2.39
C HIS A 172 1.45 2.76 -2.68
N THR A 173 2.10 3.27 -1.66
CA THR A 173 3.19 4.24 -1.84
C THR A 173 4.42 3.58 -2.46
N TYR A 174 5.03 4.29 -3.40
CA TYR A 174 6.34 3.96 -3.97
C TYR A 174 7.39 4.81 -3.25
N TRP A 175 8.19 4.17 -2.42
CA TRP A 175 9.21 4.79 -1.60
C TRP A 175 10.55 4.90 -2.33
N ASN A 176 11.19 6.06 -2.21
CA ASN A 176 12.59 6.23 -2.54
C ASN A 176 13.22 7.17 -1.49
N LEU A 177 13.90 6.60 -0.52
CA LEU A 177 14.44 7.33 0.63
C LEU A 177 15.60 8.27 0.25
N GLY A 178 16.17 8.14 -0.93
CA GLY A 178 17.13 9.08 -1.49
C GLY A 178 16.49 10.39 -1.99
N GLY A 179 15.17 10.38 -2.13
CA GLY A 179 14.35 11.40 -2.78
C GLY A 179 13.70 10.83 -4.04
N HIS A 180 12.48 11.30 -4.37
CA HIS A 180 11.73 10.76 -5.50
C HIS A 180 12.46 10.83 -6.85
N ASN A 181 13.40 11.76 -6.99
CA ASN A 181 14.16 12.01 -8.21
C ASN A 181 15.62 11.50 -8.15
N SER A 182 15.94 10.62 -7.20
CA SER A 182 17.31 10.13 -6.99
C SER A 182 17.70 8.89 -7.80
N GLY A 183 16.86 8.46 -8.73
CA GLY A 183 17.09 7.28 -9.56
C GLY A 183 16.39 6.04 -9.04
N ASP A 184 17.05 4.88 -9.08
CA ASP A 184 16.48 3.61 -8.63
C ASP A 184 16.73 3.32 -7.14
N VAL A 185 16.04 2.31 -6.63
CA VAL A 185 16.13 1.88 -5.21
C VAL A 185 17.02 0.65 -5.01
N LEU A 186 17.78 0.23 -6.00
CA LEU A 186 18.56 -1.00 -5.92
C LEU A 186 19.69 -0.96 -4.89
N ASN A 187 20.14 0.25 -4.53
CA ASN A 187 21.13 0.49 -3.48
C ASN A 187 20.53 0.64 -2.08
N HIS A 188 19.21 0.77 -1.96
CA HIS A 188 18.56 0.67 -0.66
C HIS A 188 18.81 -0.70 -0.05
N SER A 189 18.99 -0.77 1.25
CA SER A 189 18.97 -2.04 1.97
C SER A 189 17.61 -2.23 2.64
N ILE A 190 17.19 -3.48 2.74
CA ILE A 190 15.92 -3.85 3.37
C ILE A 190 16.10 -5.08 4.25
N GLN A 191 15.41 -5.07 5.38
CA GLN A 191 15.15 -6.23 6.23
C GLN A 191 13.65 -6.43 6.34
N LEU A 192 13.21 -7.69 6.20
CA LEU A 192 11.83 -8.11 6.41
C LEU A 192 11.78 -9.17 7.50
N TRP A 193 10.94 -8.99 8.50
CA TRP A 193 10.67 -10.01 9.52
C TRP A 193 9.65 -11.02 8.98
N ALA A 194 10.11 -11.80 8.00
CA ALA A 194 9.32 -12.79 7.29
C ALA A 194 10.20 -13.99 6.93
N ASN A 195 9.88 -15.16 7.48
CA ASN A 195 10.61 -16.41 7.20
C ASN A 195 10.03 -17.17 6.01
N HIS A 196 8.88 -16.76 5.48
CA HIS A 196 8.21 -17.42 4.38
C HIS A 196 7.70 -16.41 3.34
N VAL A 197 7.52 -16.90 2.13
CA VAL A 197 6.95 -16.19 0.99
C VAL A 197 5.85 -17.07 0.38
N THR A 198 4.85 -16.44 -0.23
CA THR A 198 3.85 -17.16 -1.02
C THR A 198 4.26 -17.12 -2.50
N PRO A 199 4.79 -18.23 -3.05
CA PRO A 199 5.18 -18.29 -4.45
C PRO A 199 4.01 -18.03 -5.38
N VAL A 200 4.31 -17.53 -6.57
CA VAL A 200 3.31 -17.15 -7.57
C VAL A 200 3.42 -17.99 -8.83
N ASP A 201 2.32 -18.09 -9.56
CA ASP A 201 2.26 -18.64 -10.92
C ASP A 201 2.79 -17.64 -11.97
N GLU A 202 2.72 -18.01 -13.25
CA GLU A 202 3.14 -17.16 -14.38
C GLU A 202 2.35 -15.84 -14.50
N ASN A 203 1.18 -15.75 -13.88
CA ASN A 203 0.33 -14.56 -13.85
C ASN A 203 0.45 -13.77 -12.53
N THR A 204 1.48 -14.07 -11.73
CA THR A 204 1.77 -13.38 -10.47
C THR A 204 0.69 -13.59 -9.39
N VAL A 205 -0.02 -14.72 -9.43
CA VAL A 205 -1.01 -15.11 -8.42
C VAL A 205 -0.41 -16.16 -7.50
N PRO A 206 -0.52 -16.01 -6.15
CA PRO A 206 -0.08 -17.06 -5.23
C PRO A 206 -0.73 -18.41 -5.53
N THR A 207 0.09 -19.47 -5.54
CA THR A 207 -0.35 -20.84 -5.85
C THR A 207 -1.03 -21.55 -4.67
N GLY A 208 -0.94 -20.98 -3.47
CA GLY A 208 -1.37 -21.59 -2.21
C GLY A 208 -0.21 -22.15 -1.40
N GLU A 209 0.96 -22.29 -2.00
CA GLU A 209 2.16 -22.70 -1.25
C GLU A 209 2.64 -21.58 -0.32
N ILE A 210 3.25 -21.98 0.79
CA ILE A 210 3.99 -21.13 1.72
C ILE A 210 5.37 -21.74 1.85
N LYS A 211 6.40 -21.05 1.34
CA LYS A 211 7.77 -21.57 1.27
C LYS A 211 8.74 -20.78 2.14
N PRO A 212 9.72 -21.44 2.79
CA PRO A 212 10.79 -20.75 3.48
C PRO A 212 11.61 -19.86 2.54
N VAL A 213 12.01 -18.69 3.02
CA VAL A 213 12.87 -17.76 2.26
C VAL A 213 14.36 -18.10 2.37
N LYS A 214 14.77 -18.82 3.42
CA LYS A 214 16.17 -19.14 3.73
C LYS A 214 16.87 -19.81 2.55
N GLY A 215 18.02 -19.25 2.17
CA GLY A 215 18.82 -19.75 1.05
C GLY A 215 18.27 -19.41 -0.33
N THR A 216 17.29 -18.52 -0.43
CA THR A 216 16.68 -18.06 -1.68
C THR A 216 16.90 -16.56 -1.89
N PRO A 217 16.67 -16.03 -3.09
CA PRO A 217 16.68 -14.58 -3.36
C PRO A 217 15.68 -13.76 -2.53
N PHE A 218 14.68 -14.42 -1.91
CA PHE A 218 13.66 -13.81 -1.05
C PHE A 218 14.10 -13.69 0.41
N ASP A 219 15.28 -14.12 0.78
CA ASP A 219 15.76 -14.03 2.15
C ASP A 219 16.22 -12.62 2.50
N PHE A 220 15.32 -11.86 3.13
CA PHE A 220 15.56 -10.54 3.71
C PHE A 220 15.48 -10.57 5.24
N THR A 221 15.62 -11.73 5.86
CA THR A 221 15.60 -11.89 7.32
C THR A 221 16.74 -11.13 7.99
N ASN A 222 17.87 -10.95 7.29
CA ASN A 222 18.92 -10.00 7.61
C ASN A 222 18.94 -8.88 6.57
N GLU A 223 19.36 -7.69 7.00
CA GLU A 223 19.49 -6.55 6.11
C GLU A 223 20.37 -6.87 4.91
N LYS A 224 19.87 -6.65 3.70
CA LYS A 224 20.66 -6.76 2.46
C LYS A 224 20.17 -5.75 1.42
N ARG A 225 21.01 -5.43 0.45
CA ARG A 225 20.66 -4.53 -0.66
C ARG A 225 19.57 -5.14 -1.52
N VAL A 226 18.59 -4.30 -1.90
CA VAL A 226 17.49 -4.70 -2.79
C VAL A 226 18.01 -5.29 -4.10
N GLY A 227 19.05 -4.69 -4.69
CA GLY A 227 19.64 -5.14 -5.95
C GLY A 227 20.49 -6.41 -5.87
N SER A 228 20.81 -6.95 -4.67
CA SER A 228 21.78 -8.04 -4.52
C SER A 228 21.41 -9.31 -5.28
N SER A 229 20.14 -9.70 -5.24
CA SER A 229 19.63 -10.92 -5.87
C SER A 229 18.44 -10.69 -6.79
N ILE A 230 18.14 -9.44 -7.13
CA ILE A 230 16.95 -9.08 -7.92
C ILE A 230 16.98 -9.71 -9.33
N HIS A 231 18.16 -9.88 -9.90
CA HIS A 231 18.36 -10.52 -11.20
C HIS A 231 17.96 -12.00 -11.23
N GLU A 232 17.85 -12.64 -10.06
CA GLU A 232 17.41 -14.04 -9.91
C GLU A 232 15.88 -14.15 -9.81
N VAL A 233 15.17 -13.02 -9.77
CA VAL A 233 13.71 -12.94 -9.50
C VAL A 233 12.98 -12.40 -10.74
N GLY A 234 13.25 -12.94 -11.91
CA GLY A 234 12.57 -12.54 -13.14
C GLY A 234 12.62 -11.04 -13.40
N MET A 235 11.47 -10.38 -13.38
CA MET A 235 11.39 -8.92 -13.59
C MET A 235 11.74 -8.09 -12.35
N GLY A 236 11.87 -8.71 -11.20
CA GLY A 236 12.07 -8.10 -9.89
C GLY A 236 11.08 -8.63 -8.85
N TYR A 237 11.17 -8.10 -7.64
CA TYR A 237 10.25 -8.53 -6.57
C TYR A 237 8.84 -8.00 -6.80
N ASP A 238 7.87 -8.87 -6.61
CA ASP A 238 6.43 -8.60 -6.59
C ASP A 238 5.73 -9.77 -5.88
N HIS A 239 6.06 -9.96 -4.61
CA HIS A 239 5.68 -11.14 -3.85
C HIS A 239 5.15 -10.77 -2.47
N ASN A 240 4.20 -11.58 -1.98
CA ASN A 240 3.70 -11.49 -0.62
C ASN A 240 4.59 -12.28 0.33
N PHE A 241 5.11 -11.59 1.35
CA PHE A 241 5.89 -12.17 2.44
C PHE A 241 4.98 -12.41 3.63
N VAL A 242 5.11 -13.57 4.25
CA VAL A 242 4.38 -13.96 5.45
C VAL A 242 5.05 -13.32 6.65
N LEU A 243 4.36 -12.38 7.29
CA LEU A 243 4.92 -11.58 8.37
C LEU A 243 5.00 -12.34 9.67
N ASP A 244 6.20 -12.42 10.19
CA ASP A 244 6.49 -12.78 11.57
C ASP A 244 6.54 -11.49 12.43
N CYS A 245 7.02 -11.58 13.65
CA CYS A 245 7.19 -10.43 14.51
C CYS A 245 8.67 -10.19 14.80
N GLY A 246 9.16 -8.99 14.48
CA GLY A 246 10.39 -8.49 15.06
C GLY A 246 10.14 -8.11 16.53
N ASP A 247 9.87 -6.83 16.74
CA ASP A 247 9.38 -6.32 18.02
C ASP A 247 7.89 -6.04 17.94
N GLU A 248 7.24 -5.84 19.10
CA GLU A 248 5.85 -5.46 19.18
C GLU A 248 5.73 -4.08 19.86
N LYS A 249 4.89 -3.21 19.29
CA LYS A 249 4.63 -1.87 19.80
C LYS A 249 3.18 -1.52 19.63
N SER A 250 2.47 -1.32 20.74
CA SER A 250 1.04 -0.94 20.73
C SER A 250 0.15 -1.89 19.91
N GLY A 251 0.41 -3.20 19.98
CA GLY A 251 -0.32 -4.22 19.22
C GLY A 251 0.05 -4.30 17.73
N LEU A 252 1.09 -3.60 17.30
CA LEU A 252 1.63 -3.66 15.94
C LEU A 252 2.98 -4.38 15.94
N LYS A 253 3.21 -5.18 14.91
CA LYS A 253 4.46 -5.89 14.68
C LYS A 253 5.41 -5.04 13.86
N HIS A 254 6.70 -5.00 14.23
CA HIS A 254 7.76 -4.49 13.37
C HIS A 254 7.99 -5.47 12.23
N VAL A 255 7.82 -5.03 11.00
CA VAL A 255 7.77 -5.95 9.83
C VAL A 255 8.77 -5.62 8.74
N ALA A 256 9.22 -4.38 8.65
CA ALA A 256 10.20 -3.98 7.66
C ALA A 256 11.08 -2.82 8.15
N LYS A 257 12.33 -2.84 7.73
CA LYS A 257 13.27 -1.72 7.84
C LYS A 257 13.90 -1.47 6.48
N VAL A 258 13.82 -0.24 5.99
CA VAL A 258 14.47 0.18 4.73
C VAL A 258 15.44 1.30 5.04
N LYS A 259 16.63 1.24 4.44
CA LYS A 259 17.67 2.26 4.61
C LYS A 259 18.24 2.67 3.25
N GLU A 260 18.45 3.98 3.08
CA GLU A 260 19.17 4.53 1.93
C GLU A 260 20.52 5.09 2.40
N PRO A 261 21.65 4.59 1.84
CA PRO A 261 22.96 4.84 2.45
C PRO A 261 23.46 6.28 2.30
N SER A 262 23.09 7.00 1.25
CA SER A 262 23.62 8.36 0.98
C SER A 262 22.99 9.42 1.89
N SER A 263 21.68 9.38 2.04
CA SER A 263 20.90 10.26 2.91
C SER A 263 20.89 9.80 4.36
N ALA A 264 21.21 8.53 4.60
CA ALA A 264 21.06 7.81 5.87
C ALA A 264 19.59 7.72 6.36
N ARG A 265 18.60 8.04 5.51
CA ARG A 265 17.19 7.90 5.90
C ARG A 265 16.85 6.44 6.08
N VAL A 266 16.07 6.19 7.12
CA VAL A 266 15.53 4.88 7.48
C VAL A 266 14.01 4.98 7.61
N LEU A 267 13.32 3.99 7.07
CA LEU A 267 11.90 3.76 7.28
C LEU A 267 11.74 2.45 8.06
N ASN A 268 11.13 2.52 9.24
CA ASN A 268 10.64 1.36 9.97
C ASN A 268 9.12 1.27 9.81
N LEU A 269 8.63 0.09 9.39
CA LEU A 269 7.21 -0.18 9.17
C LEU A 269 6.68 -1.15 10.21
N TRP A 270 5.54 -0.80 10.79
CA TRP A 270 4.80 -1.59 11.75
C TRP A 270 3.37 -1.81 11.24
N THR A 271 2.80 -2.99 11.49
CA THR A 271 1.44 -3.31 11.06
C THR A 271 0.82 -4.43 11.87
N ASN A 272 -0.51 -4.54 11.81
CA ASN A 272 -1.27 -5.70 12.28
C ASN A 272 -1.66 -6.68 11.16
N ALA A 273 -1.26 -6.40 9.92
CA ALA A 273 -1.57 -7.27 8.78
C ALA A 273 -0.73 -8.57 8.79
N PRO A 274 -1.22 -9.66 8.20
CA PRO A 274 -0.51 -10.95 8.17
C PRO A 274 0.57 -11.03 7.09
N GLY A 275 0.54 -10.18 6.08
CA GLY A 275 1.45 -10.18 4.95
C GLY A 275 1.88 -8.81 4.50
N VAL A 276 2.94 -8.77 3.69
CA VAL A 276 3.39 -7.58 2.98
C VAL A 276 3.80 -7.94 1.56
N GLN A 277 3.21 -7.22 0.59
CA GLN A 277 3.73 -7.24 -0.77
C GLN A 277 4.97 -6.37 -0.83
N PHE A 278 6.09 -6.97 -1.18
CA PHE A 278 7.30 -6.25 -1.53
C PHE A 278 7.42 -6.18 -3.04
N TYR A 279 7.30 -4.97 -3.58
CA TYR A 279 7.30 -4.69 -5.02
C TYR A 279 8.35 -3.64 -5.35
N THR A 280 9.19 -3.92 -6.34
CA THR A 280 10.35 -3.09 -6.69
C THR A 280 10.14 -2.20 -7.90
N GLY A 281 8.90 -1.78 -8.18
CA GLY A 281 8.61 -0.86 -9.29
C GLY A 281 8.98 -1.41 -10.67
N ASN A 282 8.77 -2.69 -10.90
CA ASN A 282 9.22 -3.42 -12.09
C ASN A 282 8.62 -2.92 -13.40
N TYR A 283 7.40 -2.34 -13.32
CA TYR A 283 6.63 -1.85 -14.48
C TYR A 283 6.66 -0.33 -14.61
N VAL A 284 7.33 0.39 -13.72
CA VAL A 284 7.54 1.83 -13.86
C VAL A 284 8.49 2.06 -15.04
N ASN A 285 8.05 2.83 -16.02
CA ASN A 285 8.81 3.02 -17.25
C ASN A 285 8.56 4.40 -17.87
N GLY A 286 9.48 5.32 -17.61
CA GLY A 286 9.48 6.64 -18.25
C GLY A 286 8.33 7.56 -17.84
N ILE A 287 7.79 7.40 -16.63
CA ILE A 287 6.71 8.27 -16.12
C ILE A 287 7.30 9.61 -15.72
N VAL A 288 6.82 10.69 -16.33
CA VAL A 288 7.19 12.05 -15.95
C VAL A 288 6.42 12.47 -14.71
N GLY A 289 7.13 12.58 -13.59
CA GLY A 289 6.57 12.90 -12.29
C GLY A 289 6.87 14.32 -11.81
N LYS A 290 6.96 14.48 -10.49
CA LYS A 290 7.17 15.77 -9.83
C LYS A 290 8.42 16.47 -10.31
N GLY A 291 8.31 17.80 -10.55
CA GLY A 291 9.43 18.61 -10.99
C GLY A 291 10.03 18.19 -12.34
N GLY A 292 9.30 17.42 -13.15
CA GLY A 292 9.79 16.89 -14.41
C GLY A 292 10.73 15.68 -14.26
N ALA A 293 10.86 15.11 -13.07
CA ALA A 293 11.63 13.87 -12.87
C ALA A 293 11.03 12.71 -13.68
N VAL A 294 11.89 11.93 -14.31
CA VAL A 294 11.48 10.76 -15.09
C VAL A 294 11.69 9.50 -14.27
N TYR A 295 10.59 8.86 -13.88
CA TYR A 295 10.63 7.61 -13.12
C TYR A 295 10.82 6.43 -14.07
N GLY A 296 11.94 5.77 -13.96
CA GLY A 296 12.26 4.54 -14.69
C GLY A 296 11.99 3.29 -13.84
N LYS A 297 12.37 2.14 -14.39
CA LYS A 297 12.30 0.85 -13.70
C LYS A 297 13.02 0.93 -12.35
N HIS A 298 12.38 0.41 -11.31
CA HIS A 298 12.88 0.42 -9.93
C HIS A 298 13.08 1.81 -9.29
N ALA A 299 12.41 2.84 -9.81
CA ALA A 299 12.48 4.20 -9.23
C ALA A 299 11.90 4.31 -7.81
N GLY A 300 11.08 3.37 -7.40
CA GLY A 300 10.52 3.25 -6.05
C GLY A 300 10.22 1.82 -5.69
N LEU A 301 10.18 1.53 -4.39
CA LEU A 301 9.72 0.26 -3.85
C LEU A 301 8.43 0.42 -3.05
N CYS A 302 7.58 -0.58 -3.10
CA CYS A 302 6.33 -0.62 -2.34
C CYS A 302 6.41 -1.66 -1.23
N LEU A 303 5.82 -1.31 -0.07
CA LEU A 303 5.63 -2.19 1.08
C LEU A 303 4.14 -2.14 1.44
N GLU A 304 3.37 -2.96 0.76
CA GLU A 304 1.91 -3.00 0.86
C GLU A 304 1.52 -4.06 1.88
N THR A 305 1.35 -3.65 3.14
CA THR A 305 0.85 -4.58 4.17
C THR A 305 -0.59 -4.95 3.85
N GLN A 306 -0.94 -6.24 4.01
CA GLN A 306 -2.17 -6.80 3.43
C GLN A 306 -2.53 -8.17 4.03
N GLY A 307 -3.77 -8.60 3.79
CA GLY A 307 -4.11 -10.02 3.72
C GLY A 307 -3.45 -10.66 2.50
N PHE A 308 -3.22 -11.97 2.50
CA PHE A 308 -2.53 -12.63 1.39
C PHE A 308 -3.35 -12.49 0.09
N PRO A 309 -2.69 -12.21 -1.05
CA PRO A 309 -3.38 -12.16 -2.34
C PRO A 309 -4.06 -13.49 -2.66
N ASN A 310 -5.23 -13.43 -3.30
CA ASN A 310 -6.04 -14.60 -3.67
C ASN A 310 -6.48 -15.48 -2.49
N ALA A 311 -6.50 -14.95 -1.28
CA ALA A 311 -6.81 -15.70 -0.06
C ALA A 311 -8.21 -16.34 -0.09
N VAL A 312 -9.18 -15.70 -0.74
CA VAL A 312 -10.54 -16.25 -0.87
C VAL A 312 -10.57 -17.60 -1.61
N ASN A 313 -9.60 -17.86 -2.48
CA ASN A 313 -9.47 -19.11 -3.25
C ASN A 313 -8.45 -20.09 -2.64
N GLN A 314 -7.83 -19.74 -1.51
CA GLN A 314 -6.82 -20.54 -0.84
C GLN A 314 -7.21 -20.78 0.63
N PRO A 315 -7.80 -21.96 0.96
CA PRO A 315 -8.33 -22.23 2.30
C PRO A 315 -7.28 -22.21 3.42
N ASN A 316 -6.01 -22.40 3.08
CA ASN A 316 -4.89 -22.38 4.04
C ASN A 316 -4.35 -20.97 4.32
N PHE A 317 -4.79 -19.95 3.57
CA PHE A 317 -4.44 -18.57 3.84
C PHE A 317 -5.38 -17.95 4.89
N PRO A 318 -4.92 -16.96 5.67
CA PRO A 318 -5.81 -16.21 6.56
C PRO A 318 -6.99 -15.62 5.77
N SER A 319 -8.19 -15.74 6.30
CA SER A 319 -9.42 -15.28 5.63
C SER A 319 -9.46 -13.76 5.50
N VAL A 320 -9.92 -13.29 4.35
CA VAL A 320 -10.26 -11.88 4.07
C VAL A 320 -11.78 -11.64 4.07
N VAL A 321 -12.55 -12.64 4.46
CA VAL A 321 -14.01 -12.53 4.62
C VAL A 321 -14.33 -11.78 5.89
N VAL A 322 -15.22 -10.80 5.79
CA VAL A 322 -15.72 -10.00 6.93
C VAL A 322 -17.24 -10.11 6.96
N GLN A 323 -17.78 -10.44 8.14
CA GLN A 323 -19.23 -10.60 8.34
C GLN A 323 -19.92 -9.25 8.54
N PRO A 324 -21.25 -9.16 8.28
CA PRO A 324 -22.00 -7.94 8.56
C PRO A 324 -21.80 -7.47 9.99
N GLY A 325 -21.51 -6.18 10.18
CA GLY A 325 -21.29 -5.59 11.50
C GLY A 325 -19.91 -5.84 12.12
N GLU A 326 -19.12 -6.77 11.58
CA GLU A 326 -17.73 -6.92 11.99
C GLU A 326 -16.88 -5.76 11.46
N LYS A 327 -15.93 -5.32 12.26
CA LYS A 327 -15.00 -4.27 11.87
C LYS A 327 -13.69 -4.87 11.35
N TYR A 328 -13.40 -4.62 10.07
CA TYR A 328 -12.06 -4.77 9.53
C TYR A 328 -11.19 -3.60 10.02
N GLN A 329 -10.03 -3.91 10.58
CA GLN A 329 -9.05 -2.94 11.04
C GLN A 329 -7.67 -3.28 10.50
N HIS A 330 -7.06 -2.29 9.83
CA HIS A 330 -5.71 -2.42 9.31
C HIS A 330 -4.95 -1.14 9.64
N THR A 331 -3.91 -1.28 10.45
CA THR A 331 -3.07 -0.16 10.89
C THR A 331 -1.66 -0.31 10.32
N MET A 332 -1.10 0.81 9.86
CA MET A 332 0.31 0.93 9.49
C MET A 332 0.93 2.09 10.25
N LEU A 333 2.15 1.88 10.74
CA LEU A 333 2.96 2.93 11.36
C LEU A 333 4.26 3.06 10.59
N PHE A 334 4.52 4.27 10.09
CA PHE A 334 5.72 4.62 9.32
C PHE A 334 6.60 5.51 10.20
N GLU A 335 7.70 4.96 10.70
CA GLU A 335 8.66 5.70 11.50
C GLU A 335 9.90 6.01 10.67
N PHE A 336 10.20 7.29 10.49
CA PHE A 336 11.39 7.77 9.79
C PHE A 336 12.47 8.17 10.79
N SER A 337 13.71 7.84 10.48
CA SER A 337 14.88 8.18 11.24
C SER A 337 16.11 8.32 10.34
N VAL A 338 17.25 8.58 10.93
CA VAL A 338 18.55 8.60 10.24
C VAL A 338 19.54 7.71 11.00
N GLU A 339 20.33 6.89 10.28
CA GLU A 339 21.36 6.01 10.83
C GLU A 339 22.68 6.08 10.03
#